data_10b98a1e78fd16e2c0f4dc2c8f5716a1
#
_entry.id   10b98a1e78fd16e2c0f4dc2c8f5716a1
#
_cell.length_a   1.000
_cell.length_b   1.000
_cell.length_c   1.000
_cell.angle_alpha   90.00
_cell.angle_beta   90.00
_cell.angle_gamma   90.00
#
_symmetry.space_group_name_H-M   'P 1'
#
loop_
_entity.id
_entity.type
_entity.pdbx_description
1 polymer ?
#
loop_
_entity_poly.entity_id
_entity_poly.type
_entity_poly.pdbx_seq_one_letter_code
_entity_poly.pdbx_strand_id
1 'polypeptide(L)'
;HRRIINDKADYISGKGFTCDEAQQPQLAAFVRCVNGRGESLRQVLGKLAFDKSLFGNAFLEAVTDPGHTFLSLYHQDASRCRVARDSKHILLHHDWAAFKPAEARSLPLYPDFEAQEDGTLRSIVHYKDYEPMFEHYGVPPYIAGFSVSAIAWKTDRWNISRLDNSFQLSGVMMLDSSVDNEAEAERIVRLAEQKFAGNPGQVMFVIRDGGEDDNSRFIPIAAQNEGDWQALHEQAVGDIVVAHSWFRTLSGLDYAAGFSAERILHEYEVA
;
A
#
# COMPACT_ATOMS: atom_id res chain seq x y z
N HIS A 1 0.10 5.72 0.38
CA HIS A 1 0.46 5.01 -0.86
C HIS A 1 -0.73 4.76 -1.79
N ARG A 2 -1.77 4.04 -1.35
CA ARG A 2 -2.88 3.59 -2.22
C ARG A 2 -3.53 4.72 -3.01
N ARG A 3 -3.77 5.87 -2.37
CA ARG A 3 -4.36 7.02 -3.04
C ARG A 3 -3.49 7.52 -4.19
N ILE A 4 -2.20 7.74 -3.95
CA ILE A 4 -1.27 8.22 -4.97
C ILE A 4 -1.18 7.25 -6.15
N ILE A 5 -1.20 5.94 -5.88
CA ILE A 5 -1.18 4.91 -6.92
C ILE A 5 -2.46 4.98 -7.77
N ASN A 6 -3.63 5.16 -7.14
CA ASN A 6 -4.89 5.35 -7.86
C ASN A 6 -4.85 6.64 -8.70
N ASP A 7 -4.42 7.76 -8.09
CA ASP A 7 -4.33 9.06 -8.76
C ASP A 7 -3.41 8.95 -10.00
N LYS A 8 -2.25 8.28 -9.89
CA LYS A 8 -1.36 8.00 -11.02
C LYS A 8 -2.03 7.16 -12.11
N ALA A 9 -2.71 6.09 -11.72
CA ALA A 9 -3.40 5.23 -12.68
C ALA A 9 -4.52 5.97 -13.42
N ASP A 10 -5.27 6.80 -12.71
CA ASP A 10 -6.32 7.65 -13.29
C ASP A 10 -5.72 8.72 -14.21
N TYR A 11 -4.58 9.28 -13.85
CA TYR A 11 -3.84 10.24 -14.67
C TYR A 11 -3.36 9.62 -15.98
N ILE A 12 -2.70 8.47 -15.92
CA ILE A 12 -2.18 7.76 -17.10
C ILE A 12 -3.32 7.32 -18.02
N SER A 13 -4.41 6.82 -17.46
CA SER A 13 -5.57 6.40 -18.26
C SER A 13 -6.38 7.58 -18.77
N GLY A 14 -6.33 8.73 -18.10
CA GLY A 14 -6.93 10.01 -18.48
C GLY A 14 -8.39 9.89 -18.93
N LYS A 15 -8.74 10.60 -20.00
CA LYS A 15 -10.06 10.49 -20.65
C LYS A 15 -10.16 9.29 -21.61
N GLY A 16 -9.07 8.51 -21.75
CA GLY A 16 -8.97 7.40 -22.69
C GLY A 16 -8.54 7.84 -24.06
N PHE A 17 -8.87 7.01 -25.05
CA PHE A 17 -8.48 7.22 -26.43
C PHE A 17 -9.65 7.79 -27.23
N THR A 18 -9.36 8.77 -28.07
CA THR A 18 -10.31 9.32 -29.04
C THR A 18 -9.90 8.91 -30.43
N CYS A 19 -10.85 8.49 -31.23
CA CYS A 19 -10.66 8.20 -32.65
C CYS A 19 -11.85 8.72 -33.44
N ASP A 20 -11.62 9.02 -34.70
CA ASP A 20 -12.69 9.43 -35.62
C ASP A 20 -13.51 8.20 -36.03
N GLU A 21 -14.70 8.08 -35.45
CA GLU A 21 -15.58 6.93 -35.67
C GLU A 21 -16.04 6.82 -37.11
N ALA A 22 -16.19 7.96 -37.81
CA ALA A 22 -16.61 7.99 -39.20
C ALA A 22 -15.50 7.47 -40.14
N GLN A 23 -14.24 7.77 -39.82
CA GLN A 23 -13.09 7.34 -40.62
C GLN A 23 -12.54 5.97 -40.20
N GLN A 24 -12.64 5.63 -38.91
CA GLN A 24 -12.03 4.42 -38.34
C GLN A 24 -13.00 3.65 -37.44
N PRO A 25 -14.13 3.14 -37.98
CA PRO A 25 -15.15 2.49 -37.14
C PRO A 25 -14.65 1.23 -36.42
N GLN A 26 -13.73 0.48 -37.04
CA GLN A 26 -13.15 -0.71 -36.41
C GLN A 26 -12.27 -0.35 -35.22
N LEU A 27 -11.46 0.69 -35.32
CA LEU A 27 -10.64 1.20 -34.23
C LEU A 27 -11.51 1.74 -33.09
N ALA A 28 -12.58 2.47 -33.42
CA ALA A 28 -13.53 2.97 -32.44
C ALA A 28 -14.21 1.82 -31.67
N ALA A 29 -14.62 0.77 -32.37
CA ALA A 29 -15.17 -0.45 -31.74
C ALA A 29 -14.15 -1.12 -30.81
N PHE A 30 -12.89 -1.27 -31.26
CA PHE A 30 -11.81 -1.82 -30.47
C PHE A 30 -11.53 -1.00 -29.19
N VAL A 31 -11.46 0.33 -29.30
CA VAL A 31 -11.23 1.21 -28.13
C VAL A 31 -12.36 1.08 -27.10
N ARG A 32 -13.60 0.89 -27.55
CA ARG A 32 -14.76 0.71 -26.67
C ARG A 32 -14.81 -0.66 -26.01
N CYS A 33 -14.37 -1.71 -26.72
CA CYS A 33 -14.42 -3.08 -26.23
C CYS A 33 -13.21 -3.88 -26.77
N VAL A 34 -12.16 -4.03 -25.93
CA VAL A 34 -10.90 -4.68 -26.33
C VAL A 34 -10.86 -6.17 -26.06
N ASN A 35 -11.85 -6.71 -25.36
CA ASN A 35 -11.86 -8.13 -25.00
C ASN A 35 -13.26 -8.68 -24.71
N GLY A 36 -13.35 -9.99 -24.60
CA GLY A 36 -14.61 -10.71 -24.32
C GLY A 36 -15.23 -10.44 -22.94
N ARG A 37 -14.55 -9.69 -22.06
CA ARG A 37 -15.12 -9.24 -20.76
C ARG A 37 -15.88 -7.91 -20.88
N GLY A 38 -15.93 -7.30 -22.07
CA GLY A 38 -16.56 -6.01 -22.28
C GLY A 38 -15.77 -4.83 -21.76
N GLU A 39 -14.45 -4.99 -21.55
CA GLU A 39 -13.59 -3.93 -21.06
C GLU A 39 -13.18 -2.99 -22.20
N SER A 40 -13.18 -1.67 -21.92
CA SER A 40 -12.60 -0.69 -22.83
C SER A 40 -11.08 -0.65 -22.73
N LEU A 41 -10.43 -0.15 -23.79
CA LEU A 41 -8.97 0.04 -23.77
C LEU A 41 -8.51 0.93 -22.60
N ARG A 42 -9.28 1.96 -22.25
CA ARG A 42 -9.04 2.81 -21.09
C ARG A 42 -9.04 2.02 -19.79
N GLN A 43 -10.00 1.12 -19.58
CA GLN A 43 -10.08 0.30 -18.37
C GLN A 43 -8.89 -0.66 -18.25
N VAL A 44 -8.48 -1.27 -19.36
CA VAL A 44 -7.29 -2.14 -19.38
C VAL A 44 -6.04 -1.32 -19.09
N LEU A 45 -5.87 -0.15 -19.70
CA LEU A 45 -4.74 0.75 -19.45
C LEU A 45 -4.69 1.21 -17.97
N GLY A 46 -5.83 1.58 -17.38
CA GLY A 46 -5.89 1.98 -15.97
C GLY A 46 -5.43 0.86 -15.02
N LYS A 47 -5.79 -0.39 -15.31
CA LYS A 47 -5.31 -1.55 -14.54
C LYS A 47 -3.82 -1.77 -14.69
N LEU A 48 -3.28 -1.65 -15.92
CA LEU A 48 -1.85 -1.75 -16.18
C LEU A 48 -1.07 -0.64 -15.47
N ALA A 49 -1.57 0.60 -15.54
CA ALA A 49 -0.96 1.75 -14.88
C ALA A 49 -0.97 1.58 -13.34
N PHE A 50 -2.05 1.02 -12.80
CA PHE A 50 -2.14 0.69 -11.39
C PHE A 50 -1.09 -0.33 -10.96
N ASP A 51 -1.01 -1.46 -11.66
CA ASP A 51 -0.04 -2.52 -11.34
C ASP A 51 1.40 -2.03 -11.52
N LYS A 52 1.68 -1.26 -12.58
CA LYS A 52 2.98 -0.65 -12.82
C LYS A 52 3.39 0.29 -11.69
N SER A 53 2.46 1.12 -11.21
CA SER A 53 2.70 2.06 -10.12
C SER A 53 2.84 1.36 -8.76
N LEU A 54 2.17 0.21 -8.57
CA LEU A 54 2.20 -0.55 -7.32
C LEU A 54 3.40 -1.51 -7.23
N PHE A 55 3.66 -2.26 -8.30
CA PHE A 55 4.65 -3.34 -8.31
C PHE A 55 5.91 -3.03 -9.12
N GLY A 56 5.92 -1.92 -9.89
CA GLY A 56 6.95 -1.67 -10.89
C GLY A 56 6.84 -2.58 -12.11
N ASN A 57 5.80 -3.40 -12.20
CA ASN A 57 5.58 -4.40 -13.23
C ASN A 57 4.11 -4.41 -13.63
N ALA A 58 3.82 -4.59 -14.91
CA ALA A 58 2.47 -4.80 -15.42
C ALA A 58 2.48 -5.82 -16.56
N PHE A 59 1.38 -6.56 -16.71
CA PHE A 59 1.29 -7.65 -17.67
C PHE A 59 0.03 -7.51 -18.52
N LEU A 60 0.22 -7.54 -19.85
CA LEU A 60 -0.85 -7.46 -20.83
C LEU A 60 -0.83 -8.70 -21.72
N GLU A 61 -1.88 -9.50 -21.65
CA GLU A 61 -2.08 -10.65 -22.52
C GLU A 61 -2.71 -10.19 -23.82
N ALA A 62 -2.12 -10.57 -24.94
CA ALA A 62 -2.64 -10.39 -26.28
C ALA A 62 -3.16 -11.74 -26.81
N VAL A 63 -4.37 -11.74 -27.31
CA VAL A 63 -5.04 -12.92 -27.88
C VAL A 63 -5.45 -12.60 -29.32
N THR A 64 -5.10 -13.47 -30.25
CA THR A 64 -5.45 -13.35 -31.67
C THR A 64 -5.73 -14.72 -32.26
N ASP A 65 -6.20 -14.77 -33.50
CA ASP A 65 -6.28 -16.01 -34.27
C ASP A 65 -5.01 -16.21 -35.14
N PRO A 66 -4.80 -17.42 -35.71
CA PRO A 66 -3.67 -17.67 -36.60
C PRO A 66 -3.63 -16.79 -37.85
N GLY A 67 -4.76 -16.22 -38.24
CA GLY A 67 -4.87 -15.25 -39.35
C GLY A 67 -4.66 -13.80 -38.96
N HIS A 68 -4.49 -13.51 -37.67
CA HIS A 68 -4.40 -12.18 -37.10
C HIS A 68 -5.58 -11.27 -37.50
N THR A 69 -6.78 -11.85 -37.59
CA THR A 69 -7.98 -11.13 -38.03
C THR A 69 -8.64 -10.31 -36.90
N PHE A 70 -8.34 -10.66 -35.65
CA PHE A 70 -8.77 -9.91 -34.47
C PHE A 70 -7.63 -9.79 -33.45
N LEU A 71 -7.76 -8.84 -32.53
CA LEU A 71 -6.90 -8.67 -31.38
C LEU A 71 -7.76 -8.44 -30.15
N SER A 72 -7.52 -9.18 -29.09
CA SER A 72 -8.10 -8.93 -27.78
C SER A 72 -7.01 -8.74 -26.75
N LEU A 73 -7.21 -7.76 -25.84
CA LEU A 73 -6.24 -7.38 -24.83
C LEU A 73 -6.81 -7.62 -23.43
N TYR A 74 -6.08 -8.35 -22.61
CA TYR A 74 -6.47 -8.68 -21.24
C TYR A 74 -5.38 -8.25 -20.27
N HIS A 75 -5.75 -7.43 -19.29
CA HIS A 75 -4.88 -7.21 -18.13
C HIS A 75 -4.72 -8.49 -17.32
N GLN A 76 -3.51 -8.80 -16.95
CA GLN A 76 -3.16 -9.88 -16.02
C GLN A 76 -2.60 -9.27 -14.74
N ASP A 77 -3.19 -9.63 -13.60
CA ASP A 77 -2.79 -9.16 -12.27
C ASP A 77 -1.31 -9.48 -12.01
N ALA A 78 -0.50 -8.45 -11.80
CA ALA A 78 0.94 -8.60 -11.60
C ALA A 78 1.30 -9.47 -10.39
N SER A 79 0.46 -9.53 -9.37
CA SER A 79 0.66 -10.40 -8.20
C SER A 79 0.60 -11.90 -8.57
N ARG A 80 -0.10 -12.22 -9.67
CA ARG A 80 -0.30 -13.59 -10.16
C ARG A 80 0.70 -14.01 -11.23
N CYS A 81 1.51 -13.08 -11.73
CA CYS A 81 2.47 -13.32 -12.80
C CYS A 81 3.87 -13.54 -12.25
N ARG A 82 4.58 -14.53 -12.78
CA ARG A 82 6.00 -14.78 -12.49
C ARG A 82 6.75 -15.10 -13.78
N VAL A 83 7.97 -14.57 -13.89
CA VAL A 83 8.88 -14.92 -14.99
C VAL A 83 9.31 -16.36 -14.80
N ALA A 84 9.16 -17.17 -15.85
CA ALA A 84 9.60 -18.54 -15.86
C ALA A 84 11.14 -18.64 -15.86
N ARG A 85 11.67 -19.80 -15.50
CA ARG A 85 13.13 -20.02 -15.42
C ARG A 85 13.87 -19.82 -16.74
N ASP A 86 13.19 -20.01 -17.85
CA ASP A 86 13.74 -19.81 -19.20
C ASP A 86 13.78 -18.34 -19.64
N SER A 87 13.21 -17.44 -18.83
CA SER A 87 13.07 -16.00 -19.11
C SER A 87 12.32 -15.68 -20.42
N LYS A 88 11.63 -16.66 -21.01
CA LYS A 88 10.84 -16.53 -22.24
C LYS A 88 9.34 -16.64 -22.03
N HIS A 89 8.93 -17.14 -20.88
CA HIS A 89 7.54 -17.34 -20.54
C HIS A 89 7.18 -16.64 -19.24
N ILE A 90 5.91 -16.30 -19.12
CA ILE A 90 5.29 -15.84 -17.88
C ILE A 90 4.34 -16.92 -17.39
N LEU A 91 4.52 -17.33 -16.14
CA LEU A 91 3.64 -18.25 -15.44
C LEU A 91 2.58 -17.45 -14.70
N LEU A 92 1.32 -17.84 -14.87
CA LEU A 92 0.17 -17.27 -14.17
C LEU A 92 -0.40 -18.31 -13.21
N HIS A 93 -0.47 -17.95 -11.93
CA HIS A 93 -1.03 -18.81 -10.90
C HIS A 93 -1.81 -17.98 -9.87
N HIS A 94 -2.91 -18.51 -9.36
CA HIS A 94 -3.79 -17.80 -8.44
C HIS A 94 -3.23 -17.71 -7.02
N ASP A 95 -2.42 -18.69 -6.59
CA ASP A 95 -1.81 -18.75 -5.27
C ASP A 95 -0.38 -19.30 -5.35
N TRP A 96 0.60 -18.41 -5.21
CA TRP A 96 2.00 -18.78 -5.24
C TRP A 96 2.50 -19.46 -3.97
N ALA A 97 1.79 -19.35 -2.84
CA ALA A 97 2.12 -20.07 -1.62
C ALA A 97 1.81 -21.57 -1.75
N ALA A 98 0.77 -21.90 -2.52
CA ALA A 98 0.36 -23.29 -2.82
C ALA A 98 0.62 -23.63 -4.29
N PHE A 99 1.76 -23.23 -4.84
CA PHE A 99 2.08 -23.39 -6.26
C PHE A 99 2.13 -24.85 -6.69
N LYS A 100 1.37 -25.17 -7.74
CA LYS A 100 1.41 -26.45 -8.44
C LYS A 100 1.65 -26.21 -9.93
N PRO A 101 2.72 -26.77 -10.51
CA PRO A 101 3.06 -26.56 -11.93
C PRO A 101 1.93 -26.92 -12.90
N ALA A 102 1.14 -27.96 -12.60
CA ALA A 102 0.03 -28.40 -13.44
C ALA A 102 -1.17 -27.42 -13.47
N GLU A 103 -1.28 -26.54 -12.48
CA GLU A 103 -2.35 -25.54 -12.38
C GLU A 103 -1.91 -24.16 -12.92
N ALA A 104 -0.62 -23.99 -13.22
CA ALA A 104 -0.07 -22.76 -13.75
C ALA A 104 -0.26 -22.68 -15.27
N ARG A 105 -0.81 -21.56 -15.73
CA ARG A 105 -0.85 -21.25 -17.17
C ARG A 105 0.45 -20.60 -17.58
N SER A 106 1.09 -21.09 -18.63
CA SER A 106 2.31 -20.53 -19.20
C SER A 106 1.97 -19.77 -20.48
N LEU A 107 2.51 -18.56 -20.64
CA LEU A 107 2.36 -17.75 -21.84
C LEU A 107 3.72 -17.26 -22.31
N PRO A 108 4.03 -17.31 -23.62
CA PRO A 108 5.27 -16.79 -24.16
C PRO A 108 5.30 -15.26 -24.06
N LEU A 109 6.49 -14.72 -23.85
CA LEU A 109 6.70 -13.28 -23.91
C LEU A 109 6.59 -12.79 -25.36
N TYR A 110 5.89 -11.66 -25.54
CA TYR A 110 5.85 -10.97 -26.83
C TYR A 110 7.30 -10.65 -27.31
N PRO A 111 7.64 -10.84 -28.60
CA PRO A 111 6.72 -11.02 -29.74
C PRO A 111 6.34 -12.48 -30.08
N ASP A 112 6.74 -13.45 -29.28
CA ASP A 112 6.41 -14.84 -29.54
C ASP A 112 4.95 -15.12 -29.20
N PHE A 113 4.27 -15.92 -30.02
CA PHE A 113 2.89 -16.37 -29.81
C PHE A 113 2.84 -17.90 -29.78
N GLU A 114 2.03 -18.45 -28.89
CA GLU A 114 1.82 -19.88 -28.75
C GLU A 114 0.35 -20.24 -28.93
N ALA A 115 0.10 -21.31 -29.70
CA ALA A 115 -1.24 -21.82 -29.94
C ALA A 115 -1.80 -22.47 -28.67
N GLN A 116 -3.05 -22.14 -28.36
CA GLN A 116 -3.78 -22.74 -27.26
C GLN A 116 -4.77 -23.77 -27.78
N GLU A 117 -5.29 -24.60 -26.88
CA GLU A 117 -6.28 -25.65 -27.20
C GLU A 117 -7.57 -25.09 -27.83
N ASP A 118 -7.91 -23.83 -27.54
CA ASP A 118 -9.06 -23.13 -28.10
C ASP A 118 -8.85 -22.58 -29.52
N GLY A 119 -7.69 -22.88 -30.12
CA GLY A 119 -7.32 -22.44 -31.47
C GLY A 119 -6.83 -20.97 -31.53
N THR A 120 -6.74 -20.28 -30.39
CA THR A 120 -6.20 -18.91 -30.35
C THR A 120 -4.70 -18.92 -30.20
N LEU A 121 -4.05 -17.85 -30.67
CA LEU A 121 -2.65 -17.52 -30.39
C LEU A 121 -2.58 -16.55 -29.23
N ARG A 122 -1.70 -16.81 -28.26
CA ARG A 122 -1.54 -15.95 -27.09
C ARG A 122 -0.09 -15.57 -26.87
N SER A 123 0.07 -14.35 -26.41
CA SER A 123 1.35 -13.77 -25.99
C SER A 123 1.13 -12.88 -24.78
N ILE A 124 2.18 -12.61 -24.03
CA ILE A 124 2.11 -11.68 -22.90
C ILE A 124 3.21 -10.62 -22.98
N VAL A 125 2.83 -9.37 -22.84
CA VAL A 125 3.77 -8.24 -22.75
C VAL A 125 4.04 -7.97 -21.29
N HIS A 126 5.30 -7.90 -20.91
CA HIS A 126 5.74 -7.51 -19.58
C HIS A 126 6.28 -6.07 -19.60
N TYR A 127 5.57 -5.16 -19.00
CA TYR A 127 5.97 -3.77 -18.82
C TYR A 127 6.71 -3.59 -17.50
N LYS A 128 7.96 -3.14 -17.58
CA LYS A 128 8.77 -2.80 -16.42
C LYS A 128 9.71 -1.65 -16.74
N ASP A 129 10.14 -0.89 -15.75
CA ASP A 129 11.23 0.07 -15.90
C ASP A 129 12.57 -0.67 -15.84
N TYR A 130 13.54 -0.08 -16.51
CA TYR A 130 14.92 -0.53 -16.36
C TYR A 130 15.42 -0.16 -14.98
N GLU A 131 15.88 -1.15 -14.23
CA GLU A 131 16.52 -0.99 -12.95
C GLU A 131 17.83 -1.77 -12.95
N PRO A 132 18.98 -1.13 -12.71
CA PRO A 132 20.26 -1.83 -12.63
C PRO A 132 20.20 -2.98 -11.63
N MET A 133 20.81 -4.12 -11.97
CA MET A 133 20.84 -5.36 -11.17
C MET A 133 19.51 -6.12 -11.07
N PHE A 134 18.40 -5.61 -11.59
CA PHE A 134 17.09 -6.28 -11.61
C PHE A 134 16.72 -6.72 -13.01
N GLU A 135 17.21 -7.91 -13.41
CA GLU A 135 17.05 -8.39 -14.78
C GLU A 135 15.61 -8.77 -15.11
N HIS A 136 14.92 -9.45 -14.17
CA HIS A 136 13.62 -10.07 -14.46
C HIS A 136 12.42 -9.17 -14.13
N TYR A 137 12.54 -8.36 -13.11
CA TYR A 137 11.43 -7.52 -12.63
C TYR A 137 11.83 -6.06 -12.52
N GLY A 138 10.87 -5.17 -12.71
CA GLY A 138 10.98 -3.79 -12.29
C GLY A 138 10.80 -3.67 -10.78
N VAL A 139 11.25 -2.56 -10.21
CA VAL A 139 11.15 -2.24 -8.79
C VAL A 139 10.03 -1.22 -8.59
N PRO A 140 9.23 -1.32 -7.51
CA PRO A 140 8.24 -0.30 -7.20
C PRO A 140 8.85 1.10 -7.18
N PRO A 141 8.31 2.09 -7.92
CA PRO A 141 8.92 3.42 -8.05
C PRO A 141 9.14 4.13 -6.71
N TYR A 142 8.32 3.81 -5.71
CA TYR A 142 8.34 4.42 -4.37
C TYR A 142 9.23 3.69 -3.35
N ILE A 143 10.08 2.76 -3.79
CA ILE A 143 10.89 1.96 -2.86
C ILE A 143 11.82 2.81 -1.98
N ALA A 144 12.26 3.97 -2.49
CA ALA A 144 13.04 4.93 -1.72
C ALA A 144 12.30 5.46 -0.47
N GLY A 145 10.97 5.42 -0.48
CA GLY A 145 10.10 5.82 0.64
C GLY A 145 9.80 4.72 1.65
N PHE A 146 10.44 3.55 1.57
CA PHE A 146 10.12 2.42 2.44
C PHE A 146 10.38 2.72 3.92
N SER A 147 11.50 3.37 4.24
CA SER A 147 11.83 3.77 5.62
C SER A 147 10.85 4.79 6.18
N VAL A 148 10.44 5.75 5.35
CA VAL A 148 9.47 6.79 5.74
C VAL A 148 8.08 6.20 5.95
N SER A 149 7.70 5.22 5.13
CA SER A 149 6.46 4.45 5.30
C SER A 149 6.45 3.70 6.63
N ALA A 150 7.60 3.14 7.03
CA ALA A 150 7.73 2.48 8.32
C ALA A 150 7.61 3.47 9.49
N ILE A 151 8.11 4.70 9.34
CA ILE A 151 7.94 5.78 10.34
C ILE A 151 6.47 6.12 10.47
N ALA A 152 5.78 6.43 9.37
CA ALA A 152 4.35 6.75 9.38
C ALA A 152 3.53 5.63 10.04
N TRP A 153 3.77 4.37 9.68
CA TRP A 153 3.09 3.22 10.28
C TRP A 153 3.35 3.07 11.79
N LYS A 154 4.60 3.28 12.23
CA LYS A 154 4.94 3.22 13.66
C LYS A 154 4.29 4.35 14.44
N THR A 155 4.21 5.55 13.86
CA THR A 155 3.54 6.70 14.46
C THR A 155 2.05 6.44 14.62
N ASP A 156 1.39 5.89 13.60
CA ASP A 156 -0.02 5.49 13.67
C ASP A 156 -0.25 4.42 14.75
N ARG A 157 0.58 3.39 14.80
CA ARG A 157 0.49 2.36 15.84
C ARG A 157 0.68 2.91 17.24
N TRP A 158 1.62 3.82 17.39
CA TRP A 158 1.85 4.47 18.67
C TRP A 158 0.63 5.31 19.09
N ASN A 159 0.03 6.08 18.16
CA ASN A 159 -1.18 6.84 18.41
C ASN A 159 -2.37 5.92 18.78
N ILE A 160 -2.56 4.82 18.05
CA ILE A 160 -3.59 3.81 18.36
C ILE A 160 -3.37 3.24 19.75
N SER A 161 -2.15 2.81 20.08
CA SER A 161 -1.82 2.28 21.40
C SER A 161 -2.09 3.30 22.52
N ARG A 162 -1.82 4.57 22.27
CA ARG A 162 -2.16 5.64 23.24
C ARG A 162 -3.66 5.82 23.42
N LEU A 163 -4.43 5.76 22.34
CA LEU A 163 -5.88 5.82 22.38
C LEU A 163 -6.45 4.62 23.13
N ASP A 164 -5.97 3.41 22.83
CA ASP A 164 -6.39 2.17 23.48
C ASP A 164 -6.06 2.17 24.99
N ASN A 165 -4.90 2.70 25.35
CA ASN A 165 -4.45 2.85 26.74
C ASN A 165 -4.89 4.18 27.37
N SER A 166 -5.85 4.88 26.73
CA SER A 166 -6.44 6.14 27.22
C SER A 166 -5.42 7.22 27.57
N PHE A 167 -4.55 7.49 26.60
CA PHE A 167 -3.63 8.62 26.51
C PHE A 167 -2.40 8.63 27.42
N GLN A 168 -2.33 7.92 28.55
CA GLN A 168 -1.08 7.90 29.32
C GLN A 168 -1.06 6.82 30.41
N LEU A 169 0.13 6.30 30.69
CA LEU A 169 0.47 5.87 32.04
C LEU A 169 0.36 7.12 32.93
N SER A 170 -0.72 7.28 33.66
CA SER A 170 -1.00 8.51 34.42
C SER A 170 0.03 8.75 35.51
N GLY A 171 0.74 7.69 35.93
CA GLY A 171 1.77 7.79 36.96
C GLY A 171 2.10 6.45 37.60
N VAL A 172 2.99 6.52 38.55
CA VAL A 172 3.34 5.40 39.44
C VAL A 172 2.73 5.69 40.81
N MET A 173 1.86 4.81 41.28
CA MET A 173 1.36 4.81 42.65
C MET A 173 2.32 4.00 43.53
N MET A 174 3.08 4.68 44.33
CA MET A 174 3.88 4.04 45.37
C MET A 174 3.01 3.90 46.62
N LEU A 175 2.83 2.65 47.06
CA LEU A 175 2.12 2.33 48.30
C LEU A 175 3.15 1.86 49.34
N ASP A 176 3.28 2.62 50.42
CA ASP A 176 4.00 2.19 51.61
C ASP A 176 3.02 1.38 52.45
N SER A 177 3.21 0.08 52.55
CA SER A 177 2.38 -0.79 53.34
C SER A 177 3.31 -1.81 54.05
N SER A 178 3.13 -1.93 55.37
CA SER A 178 3.73 -3.08 56.09
C SER A 178 2.92 -4.33 55.75
N VAL A 179 3.32 -4.97 54.66
CA VAL A 179 2.72 -6.24 54.23
C VAL A 179 3.55 -7.39 54.79
N ASP A 180 2.95 -8.14 55.70
CA ASP A 180 3.65 -9.19 56.41
C ASP A 180 4.04 -10.40 55.55
N ASN A 181 3.59 -10.41 54.27
CA ASN A 181 3.92 -11.53 53.38
C ASN A 181 3.73 -11.12 51.89
N GLU A 182 4.58 -11.68 51.02
CA GLU A 182 4.65 -11.46 49.57
C GLU A 182 3.33 -11.78 48.85
N ALA A 183 2.57 -12.77 49.32
CA ALA A 183 1.27 -13.16 48.75
C ALA A 183 0.20 -12.12 48.97
N GLU A 184 0.25 -11.33 50.03
CA GLU A 184 -0.67 -10.26 50.33
C GLU A 184 -0.32 -9.03 49.49
N ALA A 185 0.96 -8.73 49.28
CA ALA A 185 1.43 -7.71 48.37
C ALA A 185 0.95 -7.97 46.93
N GLU A 186 1.12 -9.18 46.42
CA GLU A 186 0.60 -9.57 45.10
C GLU A 186 -0.92 -9.48 45.01
N ARG A 187 -1.64 -9.79 46.06
CA ARG A 187 -3.12 -9.69 46.10
C ARG A 187 -3.58 -8.23 45.99
N ILE A 188 -2.91 -7.33 46.69
CA ILE A 188 -3.20 -5.88 46.63
C ILE A 188 -2.93 -5.34 45.24
N VAL A 189 -1.79 -5.69 44.62
CA VAL A 189 -1.45 -5.30 43.23
C VAL A 189 -2.49 -5.81 42.26
N ARG A 190 -2.88 -7.09 42.32
CA ARG A 190 -3.90 -7.67 41.45
C ARG A 190 -5.27 -7.01 41.61
N LEU A 191 -5.68 -6.68 42.83
CA LEU A 191 -6.93 -5.99 43.07
C LEU A 191 -6.90 -4.54 42.53
N ALA A 192 -5.77 -3.86 42.67
CA ALA A 192 -5.54 -2.56 42.08
C ALA A 192 -5.56 -2.60 40.57
N GLU A 193 -4.83 -3.53 39.96
CA GLU A 193 -4.82 -3.75 38.51
C GLU A 193 -6.23 -4.09 37.98
N GLN A 194 -6.99 -4.96 38.65
CA GLN A 194 -8.37 -5.30 38.27
C GLN A 194 -9.33 -4.11 38.36
N LYS A 195 -9.15 -3.26 39.35
CA LYS A 195 -10.00 -2.07 39.58
C LYS A 195 -9.71 -0.98 38.55
N PHE A 196 -8.50 -0.92 38.04
CA PHE A 196 -8.05 0.06 37.05
C PHE A 196 -7.94 -0.52 35.65
N ALA A 197 -7.94 -1.88 35.49
CA ALA A 197 -7.99 -2.56 34.21
C ALA A 197 -9.33 -2.26 33.51
N GLY A 198 -9.31 -1.41 32.53
CA GLY A 198 -10.50 -0.97 31.79
C GLY A 198 -10.88 0.50 32.00
N ASN A 199 -10.18 1.21 32.85
CA ASN A 199 -10.27 2.66 32.94
C ASN A 199 -9.14 3.35 32.18
N PRO A 200 -9.42 4.48 31.53
CA PRO A 200 -8.41 5.29 30.89
C PRO A 200 -7.32 5.73 31.90
N GLY A 201 -6.08 5.38 31.59
CA GLY A 201 -4.92 5.72 32.39
C GLY A 201 -4.40 4.55 33.20
N GLN A 202 -3.42 3.82 32.65
CA GLN A 202 -2.73 2.79 33.40
C GLN A 202 -1.89 3.46 34.49
N VAL A 203 -2.09 3.02 35.74
CA VAL A 203 -1.26 3.39 36.88
C VAL A 203 -0.42 2.17 37.25
N MET A 204 0.89 2.34 37.27
CA MET A 204 1.78 1.30 37.77
C MET A 204 1.75 1.35 39.31
N PHE A 205 1.50 0.19 39.95
CA PHE A 205 1.51 0.07 41.39
C PHE A 205 2.85 -0.55 41.83
N VAL A 206 3.50 0.12 42.77
CA VAL A 206 4.71 -0.36 43.40
C VAL A 206 4.47 -0.39 44.91
N ILE A 207 4.54 -1.55 45.53
CA ILE A 207 4.49 -1.69 46.98
C ILE A 207 5.90 -1.63 47.52
N ARG A 208 6.10 -0.79 48.50
CA ARG A 208 7.38 -0.65 49.21
C ARG A 208 7.16 -1.05 50.66
N ASP A 209 8.11 -1.77 51.22
CA ASP A 209 8.12 -2.11 52.63
C ASP A 209 8.34 -0.81 53.44
N GLY A 210 7.28 -0.32 54.00
CA GLY A 210 7.22 0.98 54.68
C GLY A 210 7.66 0.86 56.16
N GLY A 211 8.51 1.81 56.58
CA GLY A 211 8.72 2.04 58.01
C GLY A 211 7.48 2.66 58.64
N GLU A 212 7.63 3.16 59.89
CA GLU A 212 6.56 3.69 60.74
C GLU A 212 5.80 4.91 60.12
N ASP A 213 6.32 5.54 59.05
CA ASP A 213 5.68 6.66 58.36
C ASP A 213 5.10 6.21 56.98
N ASP A 214 3.80 6.44 56.76
CA ASP A 214 3.12 6.23 55.47
C ASP A 214 3.56 7.31 54.44
N ASN A 215 4.47 6.93 53.56
CA ASN A 215 4.91 7.79 52.45
C ASN A 215 4.31 7.37 51.12
N SER A 216 3.09 6.84 51.11
CA SER A 216 2.32 6.55 49.91
C SER A 216 2.16 7.79 49.03
N ARG A 217 2.58 7.71 47.75
CA ARG A 217 2.50 8.88 46.87
C ARG A 217 2.25 8.47 45.41
N PHE A 218 1.54 9.34 44.73
CA PHE A 218 1.37 9.26 43.30
C PHE A 218 2.46 10.12 42.60
N ILE A 219 3.23 9.49 41.71
CA ILE A 219 4.22 10.18 40.89
C ILE A 219 3.67 10.28 39.48
N PRO A 220 3.19 11.45 39.03
CA PRO A 220 2.70 11.60 37.66
C PRO A 220 3.86 11.48 36.67
N ILE A 221 3.65 10.73 35.60
CA ILE A 221 4.56 10.69 34.47
C ILE A 221 4.12 11.76 33.49
N ALA A 222 4.93 12.82 33.35
CA ALA A 222 4.63 13.88 32.40
C ALA A 222 4.69 13.33 30.96
N ALA A 223 3.69 13.68 30.16
CA ALA A 223 3.70 13.40 28.72
C ALA A 223 4.86 14.15 28.08
N GLN A 224 5.84 13.41 27.56
CA GLN A 224 6.92 14.00 26.77
C GLN A 224 6.50 14.12 25.31
N ASN A 225 6.54 15.37 24.78
CA ASN A 225 6.61 15.71 23.35
C ASN A 225 5.47 15.21 22.45
N GLU A 226 4.21 15.60 22.73
CA GLU A 226 3.08 15.32 21.83
C GLU A 226 3.23 16.00 20.44
N GLY A 227 3.83 17.18 20.37
CA GLY A 227 4.01 17.93 19.13
C GLY A 227 4.98 17.29 18.15
N ASP A 228 6.01 16.60 18.64
CA ASP A 228 7.05 16.01 17.80
C ASP A 228 6.51 14.84 16.96
N TRP A 229 5.59 14.06 17.50
CA TRP A 229 5.02 12.91 16.78
C TRP A 229 4.06 13.33 15.67
N GLN A 230 3.29 14.37 15.86
CA GLN A 230 2.43 14.92 14.81
C GLN A 230 3.27 15.51 13.69
N ALA A 231 4.28 16.32 14.01
CA ALA A 231 5.20 16.88 13.02
C ALA A 231 5.93 15.79 12.25
N LEU A 232 6.40 14.74 12.93
CA LEU A 232 7.05 13.59 12.30
C LEU A 232 6.11 12.85 11.35
N HIS A 233 4.84 12.67 11.74
CA HIS A 233 3.83 12.04 10.88
C HIS A 233 3.55 12.89 9.63
N GLU A 234 3.35 14.19 9.78
CA GLU A 234 3.11 15.12 8.67
C GLU A 234 4.30 15.17 7.70
N GLN A 235 5.52 15.19 8.24
CA GLN A 235 6.73 15.09 7.44
C GLN A 235 6.79 13.75 6.68
N ALA A 236 6.55 12.63 7.37
CA ALA A 236 6.58 11.31 6.76
C ALA A 236 5.54 11.17 5.63
N VAL A 237 4.34 11.72 5.79
CA VAL A 237 3.32 11.77 4.72
C VAL A 237 3.81 12.58 3.53
N GLY A 238 4.47 13.72 3.76
CA GLY A 238 5.09 14.54 2.71
C GLY A 238 6.17 13.79 1.94
N ASP A 239 7.06 13.13 2.67
CA ASP A 239 8.17 12.38 2.09
C ASP A 239 7.69 11.15 1.30
N ILE A 240 6.57 10.52 1.70
CA ILE A 240 5.92 9.45 0.92
C ILE A 240 5.46 9.99 -0.44
N VAL A 241 4.89 11.19 -0.51
CA VAL A 241 4.49 11.80 -1.80
C VAL A 241 5.70 12.03 -2.69
N VAL A 242 6.79 12.57 -2.11
CA VAL A 242 8.06 12.78 -2.83
C VAL A 242 8.62 11.44 -3.34
N ALA A 243 8.61 10.40 -2.51
CA ALA A 243 9.08 9.07 -2.90
C ALA A 243 8.29 8.47 -4.07
N HIS A 244 7.02 8.85 -4.21
CA HIS A 244 6.23 8.51 -5.39
C HIS A 244 6.52 9.38 -6.61
N SER A 245 7.41 10.38 -6.53
CA SER A 245 7.57 11.41 -7.56
C SER A 245 6.21 12.00 -7.95
N TRP A 246 5.46 12.47 -6.95
CA TRP A 246 4.12 12.98 -7.11
C TRP A 246 3.93 14.33 -6.42
N PHE A 247 2.84 15.03 -6.74
CA PHE A 247 2.56 16.37 -6.19
C PHE A 247 1.60 16.29 -5.02
N ARG A 248 1.88 17.03 -3.94
CA ARG A 248 1.03 17.10 -2.74
C ARG A 248 -0.35 17.66 -3.07
N THR A 249 -0.38 18.68 -3.93
CA THR A 249 -1.62 19.35 -4.37
C THR A 249 -2.55 18.39 -5.10
N LEU A 250 -2.02 17.59 -6.03
CA LEU A 250 -2.79 16.60 -6.79
C LEU A 250 -3.28 15.44 -5.90
N SER A 251 -2.61 15.17 -4.78
CA SER A 251 -3.06 14.20 -3.77
C SER A 251 -4.10 14.77 -2.80
N GLY A 252 -4.43 16.08 -2.90
CA GLY A 252 -5.35 16.75 -1.98
C GLY A 252 -4.81 16.91 -0.57
N LEU A 253 -3.49 16.97 -0.39
CA LEU A 253 -2.82 17.13 0.91
C LEU A 253 -2.48 18.59 1.25
N ASP A 254 -2.49 19.49 0.30
CA ASP A 254 -2.20 20.92 0.49
C ASP A 254 -3.52 21.70 0.72
N TYR A 255 -3.92 21.82 1.97
CA TYR A 255 -5.09 22.61 2.35
C TYR A 255 -4.79 24.08 2.66
N ALA A 256 -3.51 24.43 2.88
CA ALA A 256 -3.11 25.73 3.43
C ALA A 256 -2.65 26.78 2.41
N ALA A 257 -2.24 26.40 1.21
CA ALA A 257 -1.89 27.33 0.16
C ALA A 257 -3.14 27.58 -0.69
N GLY A 258 -3.63 28.82 -0.73
CA GLY A 258 -4.77 29.19 -1.57
C GLY A 258 -4.65 28.54 -2.95
N PHE A 259 -5.67 27.78 -3.32
CA PHE A 259 -5.72 27.06 -4.59
C PHE A 259 -5.60 28.08 -5.74
N SER A 260 -4.39 28.25 -6.29
CA SER A 260 -4.25 28.90 -7.56
C SER A 260 -4.53 27.86 -8.64
N ALA A 261 -5.58 28.09 -9.42
CA ALA A 261 -5.92 27.21 -10.53
C ALA A 261 -4.75 27.04 -11.52
N GLU A 262 -3.91 28.07 -11.66
CA GLU A 262 -2.68 28.05 -12.47
C GLU A 262 -1.66 27.03 -11.94
N ARG A 263 -1.45 26.95 -10.64
CA ARG A 263 -0.52 25.99 -10.04
C ARG A 263 -1.01 24.55 -10.27
N ILE A 264 -2.30 24.29 -10.06
CA ILE A 264 -2.88 22.97 -10.29
C ILE A 264 -2.74 22.57 -11.77
N LEU A 265 -3.03 23.49 -12.70
CA LEU A 265 -2.88 23.23 -14.13
C LEU A 265 -1.42 22.97 -14.50
N HIS A 266 -0.48 23.75 -13.96
CA HIS A 266 0.95 23.53 -14.21
C HIS A 266 1.45 22.19 -13.65
N GLU A 267 1.09 21.84 -12.43
CA GLU A 267 1.42 20.52 -11.84
C GLU A 267 0.75 19.39 -12.63
N TYR A 268 -0.45 19.64 -13.18
CA TYR A 268 -1.16 18.71 -14.06
C TYR A 268 -0.43 18.49 -15.39
N GLU A 269 0.16 19.53 -15.96
CA GLU A 269 0.92 19.45 -17.22
C GLU A 269 2.28 18.75 -17.05
N VAL A 270 2.87 18.82 -15.84
CA VAL A 270 4.18 18.25 -15.55
C VAL A 270 4.07 16.79 -15.04
N ALA A 271 2.92 16.38 -14.47
CA ALA A 271 2.70 15.04 -13.94
C ALA A 271 2.54 13.99 -15.06
#